data_3358f2f1fd28fa7f3da8119196d8fcf6
#
_entry.id   3358f2f1fd28fa7f3da8119196d8fcf6
#
_cell.length_a   1.000
_cell.length_b   1.000
_cell.length_c   1.000
_cell.angle_alpha   90.00
_cell.angle_beta   90.00
_cell.angle_gamma   90.00
#
_symmetry.space_group_name_H-M   'P 1'
#
loop_
_entity.id
_entity.type
_entity.pdbx_description
1 polymer ?
#
loop_
_entity_poly.entity_id
_entity_poly.type
_entity_poly.pdbx_seq_one_letter_code
_entity_poly.pdbx_strand_id
1 'polypeptide(L)'
;MVAIRDNNAQKLETELRRGVLVLAVLSRLRTAQYGYSLRQALAEEGMPIEEGTLYPLLRRLEEQGLLASDWRMEEGPPRRYYKLNAKGARLYDELTTNWRGLVKTMDRLLD
;
A
#
# COMPACT_ATOMS: atom_id res chain seq x y z
N MET A 1 -7.58 -0.06 32.69
CA MET A 1 -7.67 1.35 32.34
C MET A 1 -7.05 1.59 30.98
N VAL A 2 -7.75 2.23 30.09
CA VAL A 2 -7.24 2.54 28.76
C VAL A 2 -6.47 3.84 28.85
N ALA A 3 -5.19 3.80 28.48
CA ALA A 3 -4.40 5.03 28.40
C ALA A 3 -4.84 5.85 27.19
N ILE A 4 -5.08 7.13 27.41
CA ILE A 4 -5.32 8.05 26.31
C ILE A 4 -3.98 8.28 25.61
N ARG A 5 -3.91 7.90 24.35
CA ARG A 5 -2.70 8.12 23.55
C ARG A 5 -2.59 9.58 23.21
N ASP A 6 -1.44 10.16 23.38
CA ASP A 6 -1.25 11.52 22.97
C ASP A 6 -1.14 11.64 21.44
N ASN A 7 -1.34 12.84 20.95
CA ASN A 7 -1.39 13.13 19.53
C ASN A 7 -0.05 12.87 18.85
N ASN A 8 1.07 13.04 19.57
CA ASN A 8 2.40 12.81 19.03
C ASN A 8 2.66 11.33 18.77
N ALA A 9 2.20 10.46 19.66
CA ALA A 9 2.34 9.01 19.48
C ALA A 9 1.61 8.55 18.21
N GLN A 10 0.39 9.06 17.99
CA GLN A 10 -0.39 8.72 16.80
C GLN A 10 0.29 9.22 15.52
N LYS A 11 0.83 10.42 15.54
CA LYS A 11 1.56 10.98 14.40
C LYS A 11 2.79 10.17 14.04
N LEU A 12 3.57 9.77 15.04
CA LEU A 12 4.76 8.96 14.84
C LEU A 12 4.43 7.57 14.30
N GLU A 13 3.35 6.96 14.77
CA GLU A 13 2.89 5.69 14.21
C GLU A 13 2.49 5.82 12.75
N THR A 14 1.80 6.90 12.41
CA THR A 14 1.41 7.18 11.03
C THR A 14 2.64 7.34 10.15
N GLU A 15 3.65 8.07 10.62
CA GLU A 15 4.91 8.21 9.89
C GLU A 15 5.61 6.87 9.69
N LEU A 16 5.67 6.06 10.74
CA LEU A 16 6.29 4.73 10.68
C LEU A 16 5.63 3.85 9.62
N ARG A 17 4.30 3.92 9.52
CA ARG A 17 3.54 3.06 8.61
C ARG A 17 3.48 3.57 7.17
N ARG A 18 3.78 4.83 6.93
CA ARG A 18 3.55 5.46 5.62
C ARG A 18 4.25 4.74 4.47
N GLY A 19 5.55 4.51 4.58
CA GLY A 19 6.31 3.81 3.55
C GLY A 19 5.93 2.34 3.44
N VAL A 20 5.66 1.72 4.57
CA VAL A 20 5.22 0.31 4.63
C VAL A 20 3.90 0.13 3.88
N LEU A 21 2.96 1.07 4.03
CA LEU A 21 1.68 1.02 3.32
C LEU A 21 1.87 1.09 1.80
N VAL A 22 2.81 1.89 1.31
CA VAL A 22 3.10 1.96 -0.12
C VAL A 22 3.54 0.58 -0.64
N LEU A 23 4.47 -0.07 0.05
CA LEU A 23 4.95 -1.39 -0.33
C LEU A 23 3.83 -2.44 -0.24
N ALA A 24 2.99 -2.37 0.80
CA ALA A 24 1.85 -3.28 0.95
C ALA A 24 0.86 -3.13 -0.21
N VAL A 25 0.55 -1.90 -0.62
CA VAL A 25 -0.33 -1.64 -1.76
C VAL A 25 0.28 -2.22 -3.04
N LEU A 26 1.56 -1.96 -3.29
CA LEU A 26 2.24 -2.52 -4.46
C LEU A 26 2.19 -4.05 -4.47
N SER A 27 2.33 -4.69 -3.31
CA SER A 27 2.33 -6.15 -3.21
C SER A 27 1.01 -6.75 -3.70
N ARG A 28 -0.12 -6.10 -3.43
CA ARG A 28 -1.44 -6.58 -3.84
C ARG A 28 -1.77 -6.23 -5.28
N LEU A 29 -1.08 -5.26 -5.87
CA LEU A 29 -1.27 -4.86 -7.25
C LEU A 29 -0.49 -5.72 -8.26
N ARG A 30 0.14 -6.79 -7.81
CA ARG A 30 0.66 -7.82 -8.70
C ARG A 30 -0.45 -8.51 -9.49
N THR A 31 -1.66 -8.50 -8.93
CA THR A 31 -2.88 -8.89 -9.63
C THR A 31 -3.81 -7.69 -9.70
N ALA A 32 -4.70 -7.67 -10.68
CA ALA A 32 -5.62 -6.55 -10.86
C ALA A 32 -6.56 -6.42 -9.67
N GLN A 33 -6.69 -5.21 -9.14
CA GLN A 33 -7.53 -4.88 -8.00
C GLN A 33 -8.25 -3.57 -8.25
N TYR A 34 -9.50 -3.47 -7.80
CA TYR A 34 -10.15 -2.17 -7.69
C TYR A 34 -10.11 -1.71 -6.23
N GLY A 35 -10.45 -0.44 -5.98
CA GLY A 35 -10.23 0.17 -4.67
C GLY A 35 -10.77 -0.64 -3.50
N TYR A 36 -12.04 -1.07 -3.59
CA TYR A 36 -12.66 -1.85 -2.52
C TYR A 36 -11.97 -3.19 -2.29
N SER A 37 -11.70 -3.96 -3.36
CA SER A 37 -11.04 -5.26 -3.23
C SER A 37 -9.64 -5.13 -2.64
N LEU A 38 -8.92 -4.08 -3.02
CA LEU A 38 -7.59 -3.81 -2.51
C LEU A 38 -7.62 -3.48 -1.01
N ARG A 39 -8.54 -2.61 -0.60
CA ARG A 39 -8.71 -2.27 0.82
C ARG A 39 -9.07 -3.48 1.65
N GLN A 40 -9.97 -4.33 1.14
CA GLN A 40 -10.39 -5.53 1.84
C GLN A 40 -9.24 -6.52 1.99
N ALA A 41 -8.47 -6.74 0.93
CA ALA A 41 -7.32 -7.65 0.97
C ALA A 41 -6.27 -7.19 1.98
N LEU A 42 -5.99 -5.88 2.02
CA LEU A 42 -5.03 -5.32 2.97
C LEU A 42 -5.54 -5.40 4.42
N ALA A 43 -6.83 -5.13 4.64
CA ALA A 43 -7.41 -5.21 5.97
C ALA A 43 -7.35 -6.64 6.53
N GLU A 44 -7.61 -7.64 5.69
CA GLU A 44 -7.53 -9.05 6.07
C GLU A 44 -6.12 -9.44 6.52
N GLU A 45 -5.10 -8.79 5.99
CA GLU A 45 -3.70 -9.03 6.37
C GLU A 45 -3.25 -8.14 7.54
N GLY A 46 -4.15 -7.38 8.14
CA GLY A 46 -3.80 -6.51 9.24
C GLY A 46 -3.22 -5.15 8.83
N MET A 47 -3.40 -4.76 7.57
CA MET A 47 -2.90 -3.48 7.04
C MET A 47 -4.06 -2.63 6.49
N PRO A 48 -5.01 -2.24 7.33
CA PRO A 48 -6.13 -1.42 6.85
C PRO A 48 -5.64 -0.07 6.34
N ILE A 49 -6.28 0.40 5.27
CA ILE A 49 -6.00 1.70 4.68
C ILE A 49 -7.33 2.38 4.35
N GLU A 50 -7.42 3.66 4.66
CA GLU A 50 -8.64 4.43 4.39
C GLU A 50 -8.70 4.90 2.94
N GLU A 51 -9.93 5.11 2.44
CA GLU A 51 -10.15 5.58 1.07
C GLU A 51 -9.41 6.88 0.79
N GLY A 52 -9.45 7.83 1.74
CA GLY A 52 -8.80 9.12 1.61
C GLY A 52 -7.29 9.03 1.48
N THR A 53 -6.68 7.91 1.86
CA THR A 53 -5.25 7.65 1.70
C THR A 53 -4.98 6.84 0.45
N LEU A 54 -5.82 5.83 0.18
CA LEU A 54 -5.59 4.89 -0.91
C LEU A 54 -5.74 5.54 -2.29
N TYR A 55 -6.84 6.25 -2.53
CA TYR A 55 -7.09 6.77 -3.89
C TYR A 55 -6.06 7.80 -4.33
N PRO A 56 -5.63 8.76 -3.50
CA PRO A 56 -4.52 9.64 -3.88
C PRO A 56 -3.21 8.88 -4.15
N LEU A 57 -2.94 7.82 -3.39
CA LEU A 57 -1.77 6.99 -3.61
C LEU A 57 -1.83 6.27 -4.97
N LEU A 58 -2.97 5.67 -5.30
CA LEU A 58 -3.14 5.00 -6.59
C LEU A 58 -2.93 5.97 -7.76
N ARG A 59 -3.48 7.19 -7.66
CA ARG A 59 -3.29 8.21 -8.69
C ARG A 59 -1.83 8.60 -8.82
N ARG A 60 -1.14 8.79 -7.70
CA ARG A 60 0.29 9.12 -7.72
C ARG A 60 1.12 8.02 -8.36
N LEU A 61 0.85 6.77 -8.02
CA LEU A 61 1.58 5.64 -8.58
C LEU A 61 1.33 5.50 -10.09
N GLU A 62 0.10 5.75 -10.53
CA GLU A 62 -0.23 5.75 -11.95
C GLU A 62 0.48 6.89 -12.69
N GLU A 63 0.48 8.09 -12.13
CA GLU A 63 1.19 9.25 -12.69
C GLU A 63 2.70 9.02 -12.77
N GLN A 64 3.25 8.27 -11.82
CA GLN A 64 4.66 7.89 -11.84
C GLN A 64 4.97 6.78 -12.84
N GLY A 65 3.97 6.30 -13.56
CA GLY A 65 4.15 5.30 -14.59
C GLY A 65 4.34 3.88 -14.08
N LEU A 66 3.84 3.57 -12.88
CA LEU A 66 4.03 2.27 -12.23
C LEU A 66 2.82 1.35 -12.35
N LEU A 67 1.65 1.91 -12.66
CA LEU A 67 0.40 1.15 -12.75
C LEU A 67 -0.23 1.27 -14.12
N ALA A 68 -0.82 0.17 -14.58
CA ALA A 68 -1.81 0.18 -15.64
C ALA A 68 -3.20 0.19 -15.00
N SER A 69 -4.15 0.84 -15.64
CA SER A 69 -5.54 0.84 -15.16
C SER A 69 -6.50 0.69 -16.32
N ASP A 70 -7.64 0.07 -16.05
CA ASP A 70 -8.72 -0.05 -17.02
C ASP A 70 -10.07 -0.08 -16.31
N TRP A 71 -11.09 0.38 -17.00
CA TRP A 71 -12.45 0.31 -16.53
C TRP A 71 -13.06 -1.04 -16.92
N ARG A 72 -13.72 -1.68 -15.98
CA ARG A 72 -14.43 -2.93 -16.21
C ARG A 72 -15.90 -2.73 -15.89
N MET A 73 -16.74 -3.12 -16.85
CA MET A 73 -18.17 -2.98 -16.75
C MET A 73 -18.81 -4.37 -16.70
N GLU A 74 -18.37 -5.18 -15.77
CA GLU A 74 -18.88 -6.52 -15.56
C GLU A 74 -20.25 -6.43 -14.90
N GLU A 75 -20.52 -7.13 -13.84
CA GLU A 75 -21.79 -7.00 -13.13
C GLU A 75 -21.78 -5.77 -12.24
N GLY A 76 -22.81 -4.91 -12.36
CA GLY A 76 -22.96 -3.74 -11.54
C GLY A 76 -22.27 -2.50 -12.11
N PRO A 77 -22.00 -1.48 -11.28
CA PRO A 77 -21.41 -0.23 -11.76
C PRO A 77 -19.98 -0.41 -12.25
N PRO A 78 -19.52 0.45 -13.17
CA PRO A 78 -18.14 0.39 -13.66
C PRO A 78 -17.14 0.51 -12.53
N ARG A 79 -16.08 -0.28 -12.59
CA ARG A 79 -15.00 -0.26 -11.61
C ARG A 79 -13.66 -0.08 -12.29
N ARG A 80 -12.82 0.79 -11.72
CA ARG A 80 -11.48 0.99 -12.23
C ARG A 80 -10.53 0.01 -11.57
N TYR A 81 -9.91 -0.84 -12.38
CA TYR A 81 -8.93 -1.81 -11.92
C TYR A 81 -7.52 -1.30 -12.14
N TYR A 82 -6.65 -1.58 -11.20
CA TYR A 82 -5.25 -1.20 -11.23
C TYR A 82 -4.38 -2.44 -11.12
N LYS A 83 -3.26 -2.42 -11.79
CA LYS A 83 -2.28 -3.51 -11.75
C LYS A 83 -0.89 -2.92 -11.99
N LEU A 84 0.15 -3.48 -11.38
CA LEU A 84 1.52 -3.10 -11.69
C LEU A 84 1.79 -3.34 -13.18
N ASN A 85 2.40 -2.36 -13.84
CA ASN A 85 2.98 -2.58 -15.16
C ASN A 85 4.41 -3.14 -14.99
N ALA A 86 5.15 -3.33 -16.09
CA ALA A 86 6.50 -3.92 -16.03
C ALA A 86 7.45 -3.09 -15.16
N LYS A 87 7.39 -1.77 -15.28
CA LYS A 87 8.20 -0.86 -14.46
C LYS A 87 7.82 -0.97 -12.98
N GLY A 88 6.52 -1.01 -12.68
CA GLY A 88 6.02 -1.16 -11.32
C GLY A 88 6.43 -2.49 -10.70
N ALA A 89 6.38 -3.58 -11.46
CA ALA A 89 6.81 -4.88 -10.99
C ALA A 89 8.29 -4.90 -10.63
N ARG A 90 9.14 -4.28 -11.46
CA ARG A 90 10.57 -4.19 -11.17
C ARG A 90 10.83 -3.37 -9.91
N LEU A 91 10.15 -2.24 -9.78
CA LEU A 91 10.29 -1.38 -8.61
C LEU A 91 9.81 -2.10 -7.34
N TYR A 92 8.72 -2.84 -7.44
CA TYR A 92 8.23 -3.65 -6.33
C TYR A 92 9.31 -4.63 -5.84
N ASP A 93 9.98 -5.31 -6.76
CA ASP A 93 11.06 -6.26 -6.40
C ASP A 93 12.21 -5.54 -5.71
N GLU A 94 12.62 -4.38 -6.23
CA GLU A 94 13.69 -3.56 -5.63
C GLU A 94 13.32 -3.11 -4.23
N LEU A 95 12.10 -2.61 -4.05
CA LEU A 95 11.62 -2.13 -2.75
C LEU A 95 11.50 -3.28 -1.75
N THR A 96 11.10 -4.46 -2.19
CA THR A 96 11.02 -5.64 -1.34
C THR A 96 12.40 -6.02 -0.82
N THR A 97 13.41 -6.01 -1.70
CA THR A 97 14.80 -6.27 -1.30
C THR A 97 15.29 -5.22 -0.30
N ASN A 98 15.01 -3.95 -0.57
CA ASN A 98 15.37 -2.86 0.32
C ASN A 98 14.69 -3.01 1.69
N TRP A 99 13.42 -3.37 1.70
CA TRP A 99 12.67 -3.59 2.93
C TRP A 99 13.31 -4.68 3.79
N ARG A 100 13.65 -5.81 3.17
CA ARG A 100 14.27 -6.92 3.89
C ARG A 100 15.63 -6.53 4.50
N GLY A 101 16.38 -5.71 3.79
CA GLY A 101 17.62 -5.14 4.32
C GLY A 101 17.37 -4.22 5.50
N LEU A 102 16.35 -3.35 5.39
CA LEU A 102 15.96 -2.45 6.48
C LEU A 102 15.51 -3.22 7.72
N VAL A 103 14.76 -4.30 7.56
CA VAL A 103 14.34 -5.14 8.68
C VAL A 103 15.54 -5.69 9.43
N LYS A 104 16.54 -6.20 8.73
CA LYS A 104 17.77 -6.71 9.36
C LYS A 104 18.51 -5.61 10.13
N THR A 105 18.60 -4.43 9.53
CA THR A 105 19.23 -3.28 10.18
C THR A 105 18.46 -2.87 11.45
N MET A 106 17.13 -2.80 11.34
CA MET A 106 16.30 -2.42 12.48
C MET A 106 16.38 -3.46 13.60
N ASP A 107 16.42 -4.74 13.25
CA ASP A 107 16.58 -5.79 14.26
C ASP A 107 17.86 -5.58 15.09
N ARG A 108 18.95 -5.17 14.44
CA ARG A 108 20.20 -4.87 15.16
C ARG A 108 20.09 -3.61 16.01
N LEU A 109 19.41 -2.57 15.49
CA LEU A 109 19.28 -1.30 16.21
C LEU A 109 18.37 -1.40 17.42
N LEU A 110 17.35 -2.26 17.37
CA LEU A 110 16.34 -2.37 18.42
C LEU A 110 16.72 -3.38 19.52
N ASP A 111 17.76 -4.15 19.34
CA ASP A 111 18.23 -5.12 20.34
C ASP A 111 19.03 -4.47 21.46
#